data_d0ed46f1daf447ba634a4743f798a4a6
#
_entry.id   d0ed46f1daf447ba634a4743f798a4a6
#
_cell.length_a   1.000
_cell.length_b   1.000
_cell.length_c   1.000
_cell.angle_alpha   90.00
_cell.angle_beta   90.00
_cell.angle_gamma   90.00
#
_symmetry.space_group_name_H-M   'P 1'
#
loop_
_entity.id
_entity.type
_entity.pdbx_description
1 polymer ?
#
loop_
_entity_poly.entity_id
_entity_poly.type
_entity_poly.pdbx_seq_one_letter_code
_entity_poly.pdbx_strand_id
1 'polypeptide(L)'
;MWYNSILETIGNTPLIKLNHLAEGIKGTVLVKVEYFNPGHSVKDRIALKMVEDAEQAGLLKPGSTIIEGTSGNTGMGLALAAVVKGYNCIFTTTDKQSPEKINLLRALGAEVKVCPTNVEPDDPRSYYSVAKRLSKEIPNAWYPNQYDNPSNATAHYETTGPEIWSQTNGKVTHYVAGMGTGGTISGTAKYLKEQNPGLKVIGVDTYGSIYKKYFETGEFDKSVIAPYLTEGIGEDILPKNMDFSVVDAVIQCPDKEAFLTTRTLARREGLFVGGSCGSAVWGGLEWARQNGLGENDVMVIILPDSGTRYVSKIYNDDWMQNNGFLDESSNLRAKDILFAKAGRRNSLVTVDHSDTLNYAITIMGENDISQVPVVKDGHIAGSLTDSRILARLMENPQMREHPVSEIMDGPFPVVTVDLKLDQISKLFKDQTPAVLVQQTDGRYDILTKSDLIYSLTHRDETSK
;
A
#
# COMPACT_ATOMS: atom_id res chain seq x y z
N MET A 1 7.57 -22.68 -25.54
CA MET A 1 7.84 -23.42 -24.27
C MET A 1 6.54 -23.41 -23.48
N TRP A 2 6.10 -24.51 -22.93
CA TRP A 2 4.94 -24.61 -22.03
C TRP A 2 5.35 -25.36 -20.76
N TYR A 3 4.59 -25.15 -19.68
CA TYR A 3 4.73 -25.86 -18.41
C TYR A 3 3.64 -26.93 -18.29
N ASN A 4 3.94 -28.04 -17.61
CA ASN A 4 2.97 -29.11 -17.38
C ASN A 4 2.10 -28.84 -16.15
N SER A 5 2.53 -27.96 -15.27
CA SER A 5 1.84 -27.59 -14.03
C SER A 5 2.09 -26.13 -13.69
N ILE A 6 1.12 -25.50 -13.04
CA ILE A 6 1.30 -24.16 -12.48
C ILE A 6 2.42 -24.11 -11.44
N LEU A 7 2.72 -25.22 -10.76
CA LEU A 7 3.79 -25.29 -9.76
C LEU A 7 5.19 -25.11 -10.38
N GLU A 8 5.38 -25.46 -11.65
CA GLU A 8 6.63 -25.27 -12.38
C GLU A 8 6.94 -23.79 -12.69
N THR A 9 5.97 -22.91 -12.49
CA THR A 9 6.13 -21.46 -12.66
C THR A 9 6.59 -20.76 -11.39
N ILE A 10 6.71 -21.48 -10.27
CA ILE A 10 7.19 -20.94 -9.00
C ILE A 10 8.68 -20.64 -9.11
N GLY A 11 9.08 -19.45 -8.70
CA GLY A 11 10.45 -19.01 -8.79
C GLY A 11 10.77 -18.23 -10.07
N ASN A 12 12.06 -18.02 -10.34
CA ASN A 12 12.56 -17.21 -11.46
C ASN A 12 11.89 -15.81 -11.54
N THR A 13 11.54 -15.26 -10.38
CA THR A 13 10.89 -13.96 -10.27
C THR A 13 11.83 -12.84 -10.72
N PRO A 14 11.32 -11.75 -11.31
CA PRO A 14 12.20 -10.70 -11.87
C PRO A 14 12.88 -9.85 -10.78
N LEU A 15 14.07 -9.33 -11.14
CA LEU A 15 14.66 -8.17 -10.50
C LEU A 15 14.29 -6.91 -11.28
N ILE A 16 13.83 -5.87 -10.58
CA ILE A 16 13.45 -4.58 -11.15
C ILE A 16 14.26 -3.48 -10.46
N LYS A 17 14.81 -2.54 -11.23
CA LYS A 17 15.52 -1.38 -10.67
C LYS A 17 14.53 -0.35 -10.16
N LEU A 18 14.74 0.13 -8.94
CA LEU A 18 14.03 1.33 -8.44
C LEU A 18 14.65 2.58 -9.05
N ASN A 19 13.82 3.43 -9.63
CA ASN A 19 14.27 4.64 -10.31
C ASN A 19 13.93 5.90 -9.52
N HIS A 20 12.71 6.01 -9.01
CA HIS A 20 12.24 7.22 -8.32
C HIS A 20 12.50 7.18 -6.80
N LEU A 21 12.23 6.04 -6.14
CA LEU A 21 12.41 5.96 -4.69
C LEU A 21 13.88 5.90 -4.29
N ALA A 22 14.75 5.41 -5.18
CA ALA A 22 16.19 5.34 -4.97
C ALA A 22 16.96 6.62 -5.42
N GLU A 23 16.26 7.67 -5.81
CA GLU A 23 16.86 8.95 -6.20
C GLU A 23 17.78 9.46 -5.09
N GLY A 24 19.00 9.91 -5.48
CA GLY A 24 20.04 10.37 -4.55
C GLY A 24 20.91 9.24 -3.94
N ILE A 25 20.60 7.98 -4.15
CA ILE A 25 21.46 6.84 -3.75
C ILE A 25 22.42 6.52 -4.91
N LYS A 26 23.73 6.50 -4.65
CA LYS A 26 24.75 6.28 -5.71
C LYS A 26 24.77 4.84 -6.22
N GLY A 27 24.52 3.88 -5.36
CA GLY A 27 24.47 2.46 -5.71
C GLY A 27 23.25 2.05 -6.51
N THR A 28 23.25 0.87 -7.07
CA THR A 28 22.10 0.29 -7.76
C THR A 28 21.17 -0.38 -6.76
N VAL A 29 19.90 0.05 -6.70
CA VAL A 29 18.87 -0.58 -5.87
C VAL A 29 17.91 -1.37 -6.75
N LEU A 30 17.85 -2.68 -6.51
CA LEU A 30 17.00 -3.63 -7.21
C LEU A 30 15.97 -4.21 -6.24
N VAL A 31 14.79 -4.54 -6.76
CA VAL A 31 13.76 -5.25 -5.99
C VAL A 31 13.47 -6.62 -6.62
N LYS A 32 13.47 -7.67 -5.82
CA LYS A 32 13.10 -9.03 -6.20
C LYS A 32 11.60 -9.20 -6.01
N VAL A 33 10.86 -9.30 -7.11
CA VAL A 33 9.41 -9.14 -7.11
C VAL A 33 8.71 -10.49 -7.00
N GLU A 34 8.47 -10.94 -5.78
CA GLU A 34 7.96 -12.28 -5.46
C GLU A 34 6.46 -12.48 -5.76
N TYR A 35 5.71 -11.42 -6.04
CA TYR A 35 4.31 -11.57 -6.43
C TYR A 35 4.12 -12.12 -7.87
N PHE A 36 5.18 -12.29 -8.63
CA PHE A 36 5.15 -13.02 -9.91
C PHE A 36 5.00 -14.53 -9.74
N ASN A 37 5.18 -15.06 -8.55
CA ASN A 37 4.78 -16.44 -8.27
C ASN A 37 3.25 -16.61 -8.46
N PRO A 38 2.75 -17.80 -8.83
CA PRO A 38 1.36 -18.04 -9.20
C PRO A 38 0.37 -17.80 -8.04
N GLY A 39 0.79 -18.00 -6.79
CA GLY A 39 0.01 -17.64 -5.60
C GLY A 39 0.26 -16.21 -5.13
N HIS A 40 0.95 -15.40 -5.94
CA HIS A 40 1.24 -13.98 -5.73
C HIS A 40 2.03 -13.66 -4.46
N SER A 41 2.92 -14.56 -4.02
CA SER A 41 3.80 -14.29 -2.90
C SER A 41 5.06 -15.16 -2.86
N VAL A 42 6.02 -14.73 -2.05
CA VAL A 42 7.24 -15.47 -1.71
C VAL A 42 6.95 -16.84 -1.05
N LYS A 43 5.76 -16.99 -0.46
CA LYS A 43 5.38 -18.21 0.26
C LYS A 43 5.08 -19.39 -0.65
N ASP A 44 4.89 -19.17 -1.95
CA ASP A 44 4.70 -20.26 -2.91
C ASP A 44 5.93 -21.17 -2.95
N ARG A 45 7.14 -20.59 -2.84
CA ARG A 45 8.40 -21.32 -2.81
C ARG A 45 8.47 -22.30 -1.63
N ILE A 46 8.20 -21.80 -0.43
CA ILE A 46 8.27 -22.61 0.78
C ILE A 46 7.15 -23.66 0.83
N ALA A 47 5.97 -23.30 0.35
CA ALA A 47 4.82 -24.22 0.32
C ALA A 47 5.14 -25.43 -0.58
N LEU A 48 5.63 -25.21 -1.78
CA LEU A 48 6.03 -26.30 -2.68
C LEU A 48 7.12 -27.17 -2.05
N LYS A 49 8.20 -26.56 -1.56
CA LYS A 49 9.32 -27.29 -0.95
C LYS A 49 8.89 -28.10 0.27
N MET A 50 8.10 -27.54 1.17
CA MET A 50 7.60 -28.26 2.34
C MET A 50 6.74 -29.47 1.95
N VAL A 51 5.87 -29.31 0.94
CA VAL A 51 5.03 -30.40 0.44
C VAL A 51 5.89 -31.51 -0.19
N GLU A 52 6.85 -31.15 -1.05
CA GLU A 52 7.73 -32.14 -1.71
C GLU A 52 8.64 -32.89 -0.74
N ASP A 53 9.21 -32.19 0.24
CA ASP A 53 10.00 -32.84 1.29
C ASP A 53 9.16 -33.79 2.16
N ALA A 54 7.90 -33.40 2.45
CA ALA A 54 6.98 -34.27 3.20
C ALA A 54 6.55 -35.50 2.41
N GLU A 55 6.37 -35.37 1.09
CA GLU A 55 6.13 -36.52 0.18
C GLU A 55 7.31 -37.47 0.19
N GLN A 56 8.52 -36.92 0.02
CA GLN A 56 9.77 -37.73 0.03
C GLN A 56 10.00 -38.43 1.37
N ALA A 57 9.64 -37.78 2.48
CA ALA A 57 9.74 -38.36 3.81
C ALA A 57 8.59 -39.34 4.15
N GLY A 58 7.60 -39.52 3.25
CA GLY A 58 6.43 -40.35 3.47
C GLY A 58 5.44 -39.83 4.52
N LEU A 59 5.58 -38.55 4.90
CA LEU A 59 4.68 -37.87 5.84
C LEU A 59 3.37 -37.42 5.16
N LEU A 60 3.43 -37.14 3.87
CA LEU A 60 2.29 -36.77 3.05
C LEU A 60 2.01 -37.86 2.02
N LYS A 61 0.78 -38.37 1.99
CA LYS A 61 0.36 -39.49 1.13
C LYS A 61 -0.89 -39.08 0.34
N PRO A 62 -1.19 -39.75 -0.79
CA PRO A 62 -2.43 -39.50 -1.53
C PRO A 62 -3.66 -39.47 -0.61
N GLY A 63 -4.48 -38.40 -0.72
CA GLY A 63 -5.66 -38.18 0.12
C GLY A 63 -5.38 -37.62 1.51
N SER A 64 -4.14 -37.30 1.85
CA SER A 64 -3.80 -36.62 3.10
C SER A 64 -4.41 -35.21 3.17
N THR A 65 -4.54 -34.70 4.40
CA THR A 65 -5.02 -33.34 4.68
C THR A 65 -3.88 -32.48 5.20
N ILE A 66 -3.58 -31.39 4.52
CA ILE A 66 -2.62 -30.37 4.95
C ILE A 66 -3.33 -29.42 5.92
N ILE A 67 -2.79 -29.24 7.11
CA ILE A 67 -3.36 -28.35 8.14
C ILE A 67 -2.32 -27.34 8.57
N GLU A 68 -2.62 -26.03 8.44
CA GLU A 68 -1.66 -24.96 8.81
C GLU A 68 -2.39 -23.78 9.45
N GLY A 69 -1.74 -23.20 10.45
CA GLY A 69 -2.12 -21.91 11.00
C GLY A 69 -1.48 -20.78 10.17
N THR A 70 -2.30 -20.06 9.39
CA THR A 70 -1.73 -19.08 8.45
C THR A 70 -2.62 -17.86 8.25
N SER A 71 -1.97 -16.70 8.12
CA SER A 71 -2.63 -15.43 7.81
C SER A 71 -2.92 -15.20 6.31
N GLY A 72 -2.60 -16.16 5.44
CA GLY A 72 -3.01 -16.09 4.04
C GLY A 72 -1.97 -16.49 3.00
N ASN A 73 -0.77 -15.92 2.97
CA ASN A 73 0.21 -16.18 1.89
C ASN A 73 0.69 -17.64 1.87
N THR A 74 1.04 -18.19 3.02
CA THR A 74 1.46 -19.61 3.12
C THR A 74 0.29 -20.55 2.79
N GLY A 75 -0.92 -20.25 3.30
CA GLY A 75 -2.11 -21.01 2.97
C GLY A 75 -2.40 -21.02 1.48
N MET A 76 -2.18 -19.89 0.78
CA MET A 76 -2.35 -19.79 -0.67
C MET A 76 -1.39 -20.71 -1.42
N GLY A 77 -0.09 -20.67 -1.07
CA GLY A 77 0.90 -21.56 -1.68
C GLY A 77 0.63 -23.04 -1.41
N LEU A 78 0.26 -23.38 -0.15
CA LEU A 78 -0.13 -24.75 0.21
C LEU A 78 -1.39 -25.21 -0.52
N ALA A 79 -2.41 -24.34 -0.66
CA ALA A 79 -3.63 -24.65 -1.40
C ALA A 79 -3.35 -24.91 -2.88
N LEU A 80 -2.49 -24.12 -3.52
CA LEU A 80 -2.06 -24.36 -4.91
C LEU A 80 -1.37 -25.73 -5.07
N ALA A 81 -0.42 -26.03 -4.19
CA ALA A 81 0.25 -27.33 -4.20
C ALA A 81 -0.73 -28.48 -3.96
N ALA A 82 -1.67 -28.31 -3.01
CA ALA A 82 -2.67 -29.29 -2.69
C ALA A 82 -3.64 -29.59 -3.85
N VAL A 83 -4.15 -28.53 -4.51
CA VAL A 83 -5.04 -28.70 -5.68
C VAL A 83 -4.35 -29.50 -6.79
N VAL A 84 -3.11 -29.18 -7.09
CA VAL A 84 -2.36 -29.85 -8.17
C VAL A 84 -1.99 -31.29 -7.81
N LYS A 85 -1.67 -31.55 -6.54
CA LYS A 85 -1.18 -32.85 -6.05
C LYS A 85 -2.28 -33.73 -5.45
N GLY A 86 -3.53 -33.26 -5.36
CA GLY A 86 -4.70 -34.02 -4.89
C GLY A 86 -4.77 -34.16 -3.37
N TYR A 87 -4.36 -33.13 -2.61
CA TYR A 87 -4.49 -33.09 -1.15
C TYR A 87 -5.68 -32.22 -0.72
N ASN A 88 -6.20 -32.48 0.48
CA ASN A 88 -7.15 -31.62 1.15
C ASN A 88 -6.42 -30.55 1.97
N CYS A 89 -7.07 -29.41 2.22
CA CYS A 89 -6.52 -28.35 3.05
C CYS A 89 -7.51 -27.89 4.11
N ILE A 90 -7.01 -27.70 5.33
CA ILE A 90 -7.72 -27.02 6.42
C ILE A 90 -6.79 -25.93 6.96
N PHE A 91 -7.18 -24.66 6.83
CA PHE A 91 -6.40 -23.55 7.36
C PHE A 91 -7.11 -22.93 8.55
N THR A 92 -6.33 -22.62 9.59
CA THR A 92 -6.81 -21.82 10.71
C THR A 92 -6.25 -20.41 10.58
N THR A 93 -7.09 -19.42 10.84
CA THR A 93 -6.73 -18.01 10.73
C THR A 93 -7.43 -17.19 11.81
N THR A 94 -7.07 -15.90 11.94
CA THR A 94 -7.70 -15.04 12.93
C THR A 94 -8.83 -14.21 12.32
N ASP A 95 -9.74 -13.70 13.15
CA ASP A 95 -10.83 -12.80 12.79
C ASP A 95 -10.37 -11.40 12.36
N LYS A 96 -9.08 -11.06 12.57
CA LYS A 96 -8.44 -9.83 12.04
C LYS A 96 -8.17 -9.88 10.54
N GLN A 97 -8.14 -11.07 9.94
CA GLN A 97 -7.82 -11.21 8.52
C GLN A 97 -8.94 -10.66 7.64
N SER A 98 -8.55 -10.06 6.52
CA SER A 98 -9.54 -9.55 5.58
C SER A 98 -10.41 -10.68 5.00
N PRO A 99 -11.70 -10.44 4.75
CA PRO A 99 -12.58 -11.41 4.11
C PRO A 99 -12.04 -11.91 2.76
N GLU A 100 -11.32 -11.06 2.02
CA GLU A 100 -10.71 -11.39 0.75
C GLU A 100 -9.69 -12.55 0.88
N LYS A 101 -8.83 -12.52 1.89
CA LYS A 101 -7.84 -13.58 2.13
C LYS A 101 -8.51 -14.92 2.43
N ILE A 102 -9.56 -14.90 3.27
CA ILE A 102 -10.33 -16.10 3.60
C ILE A 102 -11.03 -16.64 2.34
N ASN A 103 -11.64 -15.78 1.56
CA ASN A 103 -12.36 -16.17 0.35
C ASN A 103 -11.44 -16.74 -0.74
N LEU A 104 -10.20 -16.21 -0.87
CA LEU A 104 -9.20 -16.75 -1.79
C LEU A 104 -8.85 -18.21 -1.43
N LEU A 105 -8.65 -18.52 -0.17
CA LEU A 105 -8.36 -19.90 0.26
C LEU A 105 -9.56 -20.84 0.00
N ARG A 106 -10.77 -20.38 0.29
CA ARG A 106 -12.00 -21.14 0.01
C ARG A 106 -12.23 -21.38 -1.48
N ALA A 107 -11.89 -20.40 -2.32
CA ALA A 107 -11.98 -20.52 -3.78
C ALA A 107 -11.07 -21.62 -4.36
N LEU A 108 -9.96 -21.93 -3.67
CA LEU A 108 -9.08 -23.07 -3.99
C LEU A 108 -9.54 -24.38 -3.30
N GLY A 109 -10.73 -24.43 -2.71
CA GLY A 109 -11.29 -25.63 -2.09
C GLY A 109 -10.83 -25.89 -0.66
N ALA A 110 -10.09 -24.97 -0.02
CA ALA A 110 -9.67 -25.17 1.37
C ALA A 110 -10.82 -24.91 2.36
N GLU A 111 -10.90 -25.72 3.41
CA GLU A 111 -11.69 -25.40 4.60
C GLU A 111 -10.94 -24.34 5.42
N VAL A 112 -11.62 -23.26 5.82
CA VAL A 112 -11.03 -22.20 6.64
C VAL A 112 -11.78 -22.03 7.94
N LYS A 113 -11.06 -22.23 9.05
CA LYS A 113 -11.55 -22.05 10.43
C LYS A 113 -11.04 -20.71 10.97
N VAL A 114 -11.97 -19.82 11.30
CA VAL A 114 -11.66 -18.51 11.89
C VAL A 114 -11.63 -18.65 13.41
N CYS A 115 -10.53 -18.22 14.01
CA CYS A 115 -10.25 -18.27 15.44
C CYS A 115 -10.20 -16.86 16.02
N PRO A 116 -10.44 -16.66 17.33
CA PRO A 116 -10.33 -15.35 17.96
C PRO A 116 -8.87 -14.85 17.95
N THR A 117 -8.70 -13.55 17.75
CA THR A 117 -7.39 -12.90 17.79
C THR A 117 -6.94 -12.58 19.22
N ASN A 118 -7.87 -12.19 20.10
CA ASN A 118 -7.57 -11.69 21.44
C ASN A 118 -7.40 -12.86 22.44
N VAL A 119 -6.48 -13.77 22.14
CA VAL A 119 -6.12 -14.91 22.99
C VAL A 119 -4.61 -15.16 22.90
N GLU A 120 -4.01 -15.66 23.98
CA GLU A 120 -2.58 -16.03 23.99
C GLU A 120 -2.31 -17.17 22.99
N PRO A 121 -1.07 -17.28 22.46
CA PRO A 121 -0.72 -18.32 21.47
C PRO A 121 -0.97 -19.75 21.96
N ASP A 122 -0.85 -20.03 23.23
CA ASP A 122 -1.07 -21.33 23.87
C ASP A 122 -2.54 -21.57 24.29
N ASP A 123 -3.42 -20.56 24.16
CA ASP A 123 -4.87 -20.76 24.38
C ASP A 123 -5.41 -21.82 23.43
N PRO A 124 -6.23 -22.78 23.91
CA PRO A 124 -6.82 -23.83 23.05
C PRO A 124 -7.64 -23.29 21.86
N ARG A 125 -8.10 -22.05 21.92
CA ARG A 125 -8.88 -21.37 20.87
C ARG A 125 -7.99 -20.63 19.87
N SER A 126 -6.70 -20.44 20.16
CA SER A 126 -5.78 -19.78 19.24
C SER A 126 -5.69 -20.55 17.93
N TYR A 127 -5.47 -19.85 16.84
CA TYR A 127 -5.38 -20.47 15.52
C TYR A 127 -4.18 -21.45 15.44
N TYR A 128 -3.10 -21.22 16.17
CA TYR A 128 -1.99 -22.17 16.31
C TYR A 128 -2.39 -23.45 17.02
N SER A 129 -3.05 -23.33 18.19
CA SER A 129 -3.48 -24.47 19.01
C SER A 129 -4.54 -25.28 18.29
N VAL A 130 -5.47 -24.63 17.59
CA VAL A 130 -6.51 -25.31 16.79
C VAL A 130 -5.88 -26.07 15.62
N ALA A 131 -4.95 -25.50 14.86
CA ALA A 131 -4.24 -26.20 13.78
C ALA A 131 -3.50 -27.44 14.31
N LYS A 132 -2.76 -27.28 15.39
CA LYS A 132 -1.98 -28.35 16.03
C LYS A 132 -2.88 -29.46 16.60
N ARG A 133 -4.05 -29.13 17.13
CA ARG A 133 -5.04 -30.10 17.58
C ARG A 133 -5.64 -30.88 16.41
N LEU A 134 -6.12 -30.17 15.39
CA LEU A 134 -6.71 -30.80 14.19
C LEU A 134 -5.73 -31.74 13.50
N SER A 135 -4.45 -31.39 13.44
CA SER A 135 -3.44 -32.28 12.84
C SER A 135 -3.22 -33.58 13.58
N LYS A 136 -3.66 -33.68 14.87
CA LYS A 136 -3.62 -34.90 15.65
C LYS A 136 -4.93 -35.67 15.61
N GLU A 137 -6.06 -34.97 15.44
CA GLU A 137 -7.42 -35.57 15.44
C GLU A 137 -7.80 -36.12 14.07
N ILE A 138 -7.34 -35.50 12.97
CA ILE A 138 -7.69 -35.90 11.61
C ILE A 138 -6.72 -36.99 11.12
N PRO A 139 -7.22 -38.16 10.71
CA PRO A 139 -6.38 -39.23 10.15
C PRO A 139 -5.65 -38.76 8.88
N ASN A 140 -4.38 -39.13 8.72
CA ASN A 140 -3.53 -38.77 7.60
C ASN A 140 -3.37 -37.25 7.44
N ALA A 141 -3.49 -36.49 8.53
CA ALA A 141 -3.19 -35.06 8.51
C ALA A 141 -1.67 -34.83 8.62
N TRP A 142 -1.21 -33.79 7.95
CA TRP A 142 0.14 -33.27 8.06
C TRP A 142 0.12 -31.78 8.40
N TYR A 143 0.96 -31.39 9.39
CA TYR A 143 1.13 -30.02 9.84
C TYR A 143 2.49 -29.50 9.36
N PRO A 144 2.53 -28.62 8.33
CA PRO A 144 3.77 -28.06 7.77
C PRO A 144 4.66 -27.34 8.78
N ASN A 145 4.06 -26.56 9.70
CA ASN A 145 4.75 -25.76 10.70
C ASN A 145 5.80 -24.83 10.08
N GLN A 146 5.37 -23.83 9.30
CA GLN A 146 6.24 -22.92 8.55
C GLN A 146 7.30 -22.21 9.40
N TYR A 147 7.08 -22.09 10.72
CA TYR A 147 7.99 -21.42 11.64
C TYR A 147 9.25 -22.26 11.97
N ASP A 148 9.08 -23.56 12.11
CA ASP A 148 10.15 -24.45 12.56
C ASP A 148 10.61 -25.47 11.50
N ASN A 149 9.88 -25.59 10.40
CA ASN A 149 10.22 -26.54 9.33
C ASN A 149 11.43 -26.05 8.53
N PRO A 150 12.55 -26.78 8.52
CA PRO A 150 13.78 -26.35 7.85
C PRO A 150 13.61 -26.22 6.33
N SER A 151 12.64 -26.89 5.71
CA SER A 151 12.32 -26.74 4.28
C SER A 151 11.98 -25.29 3.91
N ASN A 152 11.53 -24.47 4.86
CA ASN A 152 11.29 -23.06 4.64
C ASN A 152 12.59 -22.32 4.28
N ALA A 153 13.62 -22.41 5.10
CA ALA A 153 14.93 -21.80 4.80
C ALA A 153 15.60 -22.46 3.60
N THR A 154 15.48 -23.79 3.48
CA THR A 154 16.05 -24.57 2.36
C THR A 154 15.49 -24.14 1.02
N ALA A 155 14.18 -23.86 0.92
CA ALA A 155 13.57 -23.36 -0.32
C ALA A 155 14.26 -22.10 -0.84
N HIS A 156 14.58 -21.18 0.03
CA HIS A 156 15.23 -19.92 -0.33
C HIS A 156 16.73 -20.08 -0.60
N TYR A 157 17.38 -20.98 0.12
CA TYR A 157 18.77 -21.34 -0.15
C TYR A 157 18.94 -21.98 -1.55
N GLU A 158 18.01 -22.86 -1.92
CA GLU A 158 18.07 -23.59 -3.20
C GLU A 158 17.54 -22.77 -4.39
N THR A 159 16.73 -21.75 -4.17
CA THR A 159 16.07 -21.00 -5.26
C THR A 159 16.35 -19.51 -5.22
N THR A 160 15.88 -18.77 -4.21
CA THR A 160 15.94 -17.30 -4.16
C THR A 160 17.37 -16.78 -4.15
N GLY A 161 18.26 -17.40 -3.38
CA GLY A 161 19.67 -17.05 -3.32
C GLY A 161 20.37 -17.22 -4.68
N PRO A 162 20.34 -18.41 -5.30
CA PRO A 162 20.89 -18.65 -6.63
C PRO A 162 20.33 -17.73 -7.72
N GLU A 163 19.01 -17.46 -7.70
CA GLU A 163 18.39 -16.53 -8.64
C GLU A 163 18.96 -15.11 -8.50
N ILE A 164 19.03 -14.56 -7.30
CA ILE A 164 19.59 -13.23 -7.04
C ILE A 164 21.05 -13.17 -7.50
N TRP A 165 21.84 -14.17 -7.14
CA TRP A 165 23.25 -14.24 -7.52
C TRP A 165 23.43 -14.22 -9.04
N SER A 166 22.69 -15.08 -9.74
CA SER A 166 22.75 -15.18 -11.20
C SER A 166 22.24 -13.91 -11.88
N GLN A 167 21.07 -13.37 -11.43
CA GLN A 167 20.44 -12.18 -12.02
C GLN A 167 21.26 -10.90 -11.83
N THR A 168 22.09 -10.85 -10.78
CA THR A 168 23.03 -9.74 -10.54
C THR A 168 24.42 -10.00 -11.15
N ASN A 169 24.61 -11.11 -11.82
CA ASN A 169 25.93 -11.57 -12.30
C ASN A 169 26.97 -11.58 -11.17
N GLY A 170 26.59 -12.00 -9.98
CA GLY A 170 27.44 -12.07 -8.80
C GLY A 170 27.81 -10.71 -8.20
N LYS A 171 27.16 -9.60 -8.58
CA LYS A 171 27.48 -8.25 -8.13
C LYS A 171 26.73 -7.79 -6.89
N VAL A 172 25.80 -8.59 -6.36
CA VAL A 172 25.04 -8.21 -5.16
C VAL A 172 25.99 -8.03 -3.98
N THR A 173 25.89 -6.85 -3.33
CA THR A 173 26.70 -6.48 -2.15
C THR A 173 25.85 -6.33 -0.90
N HIS A 174 24.53 -6.03 -1.06
CA HIS A 174 23.59 -5.81 0.03
C HIS A 174 22.30 -6.58 -0.25
N TYR A 175 21.82 -7.29 0.75
CA TYR A 175 20.57 -8.02 0.70
C TYR A 175 19.64 -7.54 1.81
N VAL A 176 18.40 -7.19 1.46
CA VAL A 176 17.40 -6.66 2.39
C VAL A 176 16.14 -7.51 2.33
N ALA A 177 15.66 -7.92 3.49
CA ALA A 177 14.39 -8.65 3.58
C ALA A 177 13.65 -8.33 4.88
N GLY A 178 12.32 -8.33 4.83
CA GLY A 178 11.47 -8.30 6.00
C GLY A 178 11.63 -9.58 6.83
N MET A 179 11.63 -9.44 8.14
CA MET A 179 11.81 -10.52 9.11
C MET A 179 10.43 -11.01 9.60
N GLY A 180 9.96 -12.16 9.09
CA GLY A 180 8.80 -12.89 9.57
C GLY A 180 9.22 -14.27 10.07
N THR A 181 8.78 -15.38 9.44
CA THR A 181 9.18 -16.74 9.82
C THR A 181 10.70 -17.01 9.78
N GLY A 182 11.47 -16.09 9.22
CA GLY A 182 12.93 -16.17 9.13
C GLY A 182 13.46 -16.88 7.86
N GLY A 183 12.70 -17.77 7.25
CA GLY A 183 13.20 -18.60 6.14
C GLY A 183 13.73 -17.81 4.95
N THR A 184 13.02 -16.76 4.52
CA THR A 184 13.45 -15.95 3.37
C THR A 184 14.78 -15.26 3.62
N ILE A 185 14.93 -14.56 4.75
CA ILE A 185 16.17 -13.86 5.06
C ILE A 185 17.32 -14.83 5.31
N SER A 186 17.09 -15.87 6.12
CA SER A 186 18.14 -16.82 6.54
C SER A 186 18.63 -17.68 5.39
N GLY A 187 17.72 -18.30 4.63
CA GLY A 187 18.09 -19.19 3.52
C GLY A 187 18.78 -18.43 2.40
N THR A 188 18.22 -17.29 1.97
CA THR A 188 18.83 -16.47 0.92
C THR A 188 20.18 -15.91 1.35
N ALA A 189 20.27 -15.34 2.56
CA ALA A 189 21.52 -14.77 3.08
C ALA A 189 22.61 -15.81 3.22
N LYS A 190 22.30 -17.02 3.69
CA LYS A 190 23.25 -18.11 3.80
C LYS A 190 23.90 -18.39 2.44
N TYR A 191 23.10 -18.61 1.40
CA TYR A 191 23.60 -18.85 0.05
C TYR A 191 24.46 -17.68 -0.46
N LEU A 192 23.96 -16.45 -0.34
CA LEU A 192 24.66 -15.27 -0.86
C LEU A 192 25.97 -15.00 -0.12
N LYS A 193 26.05 -15.22 1.20
CA LYS A 193 27.29 -15.08 1.99
C LYS A 193 28.31 -16.17 1.67
N GLU A 194 27.88 -17.37 1.29
CA GLU A 194 28.77 -18.43 0.79
C GLU A 194 29.42 -18.03 -0.55
N GLN A 195 28.68 -17.30 -1.41
CA GLN A 195 29.21 -16.77 -2.66
C GLN A 195 30.06 -15.50 -2.47
N ASN A 196 29.63 -14.61 -1.57
CA ASN A 196 30.29 -13.35 -1.24
C ASN A 196 30.31 -13.14 0.28
N PRO A 197 31.38 -13.53 0.99
CA PRO A 197 31.49 -13.36 2.44
C PRO A 197 31.41 -11.89 2.91
N GLY A 198 31.66 -10.92 2.03
CA GLY A 198 31.55 -9.48 2.31
C GLY A 198 30.13 -8.91 2.19
N LEU A 199 29.16 -9.73 1.74
CA LEU A 199 27.77 -9.30 1.57
C LEU A 199 27.17 -8.84 2.89
N LYS A 200 26.46 -7.70 2.86
CA LYS A 200 25.74 -7.16 4.01
C LYS A 200 24.27 -7.57 3.96
N VAL A 201 23.77 -8.11 5.05
CA VAL A 201 22.38 -8.55 5.20
C VAL A 201 21.64 -7.64 6.17
N ILE A 202 20.61 -6.98 5.69
CA ILE A 202 19.80 -6.05 6.47
C ILE A 202 18.41 -6.65 6.68
N GLY A 203 18.07 -6.97 7.92
CA GLY A 203 16.74 -7.35 8.33
C GLY A 203 15.86 -6.13 8.55
N VAL A 204 14.62 -6.18 8.05
CA VAL A 204 13.63 -5.15 8.35
C VAL A 204 12.57 -5.73 9.26
N ASP A 205 12.44 -5.15 10.43
CA ASP A 205 11.51 -5.51 11.50
C ASP A 205 10.43 -4.43 11.65
N THR A 206 9.41 -4.68 12.46
CA THR A 206 8.39 -3.69 12.81
C THR A 206 8.43 -3.37 14.30
N TYR A 207 7.92 -2.20 14.69
CA TYR A 207 7.74 -1.87 16.09
C TYR A 207 6.70 -2.81 16.71
N GLY A 208 6.97 -3.30 17.91
CA GLY A 208 6.14 -4.29 18.58
C GLY A 208 6.56 -5.75 18.34
N SER A 209 7.56 -5.98 17.49
CA SER A 209 8.21 -7.28 17.31
C SER A 209 9.43 -7.42 18.21
N ILE A 210 9.79 -8.65 18.55
CA ILE A 210 10.94 -8.96 19.40
C ILE A 210 12.29 -8.93 18.67
N TYR A 211 12.31 -8.98 17.33
CA TYR A 211 13.53 -9.29 16.57
C TYR A 211 14.63 -8.27 16.72
N LYS A 212 14.32 -6.97 16.65
CA LYS A 212 15.34 -5.92 16.82
C LYS A 212 16.00 -6.01 18.17
N LYS A 213 15.21 -6.14 19.25
CA LYS A 213 15.72 -6.26 20.61
C LYS A 213 16.56 -7.53 20.78
N TYR A 214 16.07 -8.66 20.29
CA TYR A 214 16.80 -9.92 20.35
C TYR A 214 18.12 -9.86 19.56
N PHE A 215 18.13 -9.28 18.38
CA PHE A 215 19.34 -9.10 17.58
C PHE A 215 20.41 -8.29 18.33
N GLU A 216 20.01 -7.24 19.05
CA GLU A 216 20.93 -6.36 19.76
C GLU A 216 21.43 -6.94 21.08
N THR A 217 20.61 -7.71 21.78
CA THR A 217 20.92 -8.14 23.17
C THR A 217 21.08 -9.63 23.34
N GLY A 218 20.56 -10.44 22.42
CA GLY A 218 20.46 -11.90 22.59
C GLY A 218 19.36 -12.34 23.56
N GLU A 219 18.58 -11.40 24.12
CA GLU A 219 17.55 -11.68 25.13
C GLU A 219 16.14 -11.60 24.54
N PHE A 220 15.32 -12.57 24.89
CA PHE A 220 13.89 -12.57 24.55
C PHE A 220 13.12 -11.68 25.53
N ASP A 221 12.79 -10.46 25.12
CA ASP A 221 12.12 -9.46 25.94
C ASP A 221 10.65 -9.29 25.52
N LYS A 222 9.73 -9.82 26.33
CA LYS A 222 8.29 -9.68 26.10
C LYS A 222 7.77 -8.25 26.25
N SER A 223 8.50 -7.38 26.94
CA SER A 223 8.06 -5.99 27.19
C SER A 223 7.99 -5.12 25.93
N VAL A 224 8.68 -5.53 24.86
CA VAL A 224 8.66 -4.82 23.57
C VAL A 224 7.51 -5.25 22.67
N ILE A 225 6.78 -6.32 23.03
CA ILE A 225 5.67 -6.84 22.24
C ILE A 225 4.51 -5.86 22.31
N ALA A 226 4.08 -5.37 21.16
CA ALA A 226 2.96 -4.46 21.02
C ALA A 226 2.22 -4.71 19.69
N PRO A 227 0.93 -4.35 19.58
CA PRO A 227 0.20 -4.47 18.32
C PRO A 227 0.79 -3.60 17.21
N TYR A 228 0.87 -4.15 16.00
CA TYR A 228 1.22 -3.47 14.76
C TYR A 228 0.30 -3.93 13.63
N LEU A 229 0.27 -3.17 12.52
CA LEU A 229 -0.66 -3.42 11.40
C LEU A 229 0.02 -3.98 10.15
N THR A 230 1.35 -3.91 10.06
CA THR A 230 2.09 -4.51 8.96
C THR A 230 2.00 -6.03 9.03
N GLU A 231 1.49 -6.65 7.97
CA GLU A 231 1.28 -8.09 7.90
C GLU A 231 2.48 -8.79 7.25
N GLY A 232 2.85 -9.98 7.76
CA GLY A 232 3.86 -10.87 7.17
C GLY A 232 5.30 -10.62 7.61
N ILE A 233 5.53 -9.65 8.49
CA ILE A 233 6.80 -9.41 9.20
C ILE A 233 6.52 -9.12 10.68
N GLY A 234 7.58 -9.24 11.48
CA GLY A 234 7.48 -9.09 12.93
C GLY A 234 6.90 -10.34 13.58
N GLU A 235 7.42 -10.70 14.76
CA GLU A 235 6.96 -11.86 15.53
C GLU A 235 7.04 -11.57 17.03
N ASP A 236 6.27 -12.32 17.80
CA ASP A 236 6.29 -12.40 19.27
C ASP A 236 6.91 -13.72 19.78
N ILE A 237 7.46 -14.51 18.88
CA ILE A 237 8.16 -15.77 19.11
C ILE A 237 9.50 -15.79 18.36
N LEU A 238 10.38 -16.74 18.70
CA LEU A 238 11.63 -17.01 17.96
C LEU A 238 11.47 -18.28 17.11
N PRO A 239 11.17 -18.15 15.81
CA PRO A 239 11.11 -19.28 14.90
C PRO A 239 12.47 -19.93 14.71
N LYS A 240 12.55 -21.27 14.56
CA LYS A 240 13.81 -21.97 14.30
C LYS A 240 14.40 -21.64 12.93
N ASN A 241 13.58 -21.16 11.99
CA ASN A 241 14.06 -20.73 10.69
C ASN A 241 14.77 -19.36 10.71
N MET A 242 14.70 -18.62 11.82
CA MET A 242 15.39 -17.33 11.95
C MET A 242 16.82 -17.52 12.43
N ASP A 243 17.77 -17.36 11.54
CA ASP A 243 19.20 -17.40 11.85
C ASP A 243 19.78 -15.97 11.91
N PHE A 244 19.94 -15.46 13.10
CA PHE A 244 20.51 -14.12 13.32
C PHE A 244 22.01 -14.05 12.99
N SER A 245 22.71 -15.18 12.90
CA SER A 245 24.16 -15.19 12.61
C SER A 245 24.48 -14.70 11.20
N VAL A 246 23.52 -14.78 10.26
CA VAL A 246 23.68 -14.29 8.89
C VAL A 246 23.25 -12.84 8.71
N VAL A 247 22.65 -12.20 9.73
CA VAL A 247 22.13 -10.81 9.68
C VAL A 247 23.19 -9.85 10.20
N ASP A 248 23.48 -8.78 9.45
CA ASP A 248 24.48 -7.78 9.84
C ASP A 248 23.85 -6.54 10.50
N ALA A 249 22.59 -6.22 10.18
CA ALA A 249 21.87 -5.09 10.76
C ALA A 249 20.36 -5.36 10.79
N VAL A 250 19.67 -4.78 11.77
CA VAL A 250 18.19 -4.79 11.82
C VAL A 250 17.67 -3.38 11.94
N ILE A 251 16.75 -3.00 11.06
CA ILE A 251 16.07 -1.70 11.06
C ILE A 251 14.59 -1.92 11.34
N GLN A 252 14.03 -1.12 12.26
CA GLN A 252 12.58 -1.12 12.50
C GLN A 252 11.89 -0.08 11.62
N CYS A 253 10.84 -0.50 10.92
CA CYS A 253 10.00 0.34 10.09
C CYS A 253 8.64 0.56 10.78
N PRO A 254 8.22 1.82 11.02
CA PRO A 254 6.88 2.10 11.51
C PRO A 254 5.80 1.75 10.47
N ASP A 255 4.61 1.38 10.91
CA ASP A 255 3.47 1.06 10.03
C ASP A 255 3.15 2.20 9.05
N LYS A 256 3.15 3.45 9.52
CA LYS A 256 2.91 4.63 8.68
C LYS A 256 3.87 4.69 7.50
N GLU A 257 5.16 4.55 7.76
CA GLU A 257 6.22 4.63 6.75
C GLU A 257 6.14 3.43 5.79
N ALA A 258 5.85 2.23 6.30
CA ALA A 258 5.61 1.04 5.50
C ALA A 258 4.48 1.27 4.49
N PHE A 259 3.32 1.77 4.94
CA PHE A 259 2.14 1.92 4.09
C PHE A 259 2.25 3.10 3.13
N LEU A 260 2.84 4.21 3.53
CA LEU A 260 3.11 5.33 2.64
C LEU A 260 4.10 4.94 1.53
N THR A 261 5.15 4.18 1.87
CA THR A 261 6.11 3.65 0.89
C THR A 261 5.45 2.65 -0.06
N THR A 262 4.57 1.77 0.45
CA THR A 262 3.76 0.84 -0.36
C THR A 262 2.96 1.58 -1.42
N ARG A 263 2.27 2.65 -1.03
CA ARG A 263 1.49 3.50 -1.96
C ARG A 263 2.37 4.24 -2.95
N THR A 264 3.55 4.67 -2.53
CA THR A 264 4.52 5.36 -3.39
C THR A 264 5.10 4.39 -4.43
N LEU A 265 5.43 3.15 -4.05
CA LEU A 265 5.85 2.09 -4.97
C LEU A 265 4.81 1.88 -6.08
N ALA A 266 3.53 1.79 -5.73
CA ALA A 266 2.47 1.63 -6.72
C ALA A 266 2.33 2.85 -7.64
N ARG A 267 2.41 4.07 -7.10
CA ARG A 267 2.13 5.30 -7.85
C ARG A 267 3.31 5.83 -8.66
N ARG A 268 4.55 5.54 -8.25
CA ARG A 268 5.76 6.08 -8.88
C ARG A 268 6.61 5.04 -9.59
N GLU A 269 6.58 3.79 -9.13
CA GLU A 269 7.35 2.69 -9.75
C GLU A 269 6.46 1.70 -10.51
N GLY A 270 5.12 1.80 -10.39
CA GLY A 270 4.18 0.84 -10.98
C GLY A 270 4.17 -0.52 -10.27
N LEU A 271 4.76 -0.61 -9.09
CA LEU A 271 4.86 -1.84 -8.30
C LEU A 271 3.69 -1.94 -7.32
N PHE A 272 2.68 -2.73 -7.66
CA PHE A 272 1.48 -2.91 -6.83
C PHE A 272 1.69 -4.04 -5.81
N VAL A 273 2.12 -3.66 -4.60
CA VAL A 273 2.69 -4.54 -3.57
C VAL A 273 1.97 -4.44 -2.22
N GLY A 274 2.24 -5.38 -1.30
CA GLY A 274 1.72 -5.36 0.07
C GLY A 274 2.54 -4.51 1.04
N GLY A 275 2.06 -4.39 2.29
CA GLY A 275 2.65 -3.53 3.33
C GLY A 275 4.08 -3.90 3.70
N SER A 276 4.39 -5.19 3.81
CA SER A 276 5.74 -5.68 4.09
C SER A 276 6.76 -5.36 3.00
N CYS A 277 6.31 -5.16 1.75
CA CYS A 277 7.16 -4.68 0.66
C CYS A 277 7.57 -3.22 0.88
N GLY A 278 6.59 -2.37 1.26
CA GLY A 278 6.87 -0.98 1.63
C GLY A 278 7.82 -0.87 2.82
N SER A 279 7.61 -1.72 3.82
CA SER A 279 8.51 -1.83 4.97
C SER A 279 9.94 -2.20 4.55
N ALA A 280 10.10 -3.24 3.73
CA ALA A 280 11.42 -3.69 3.24
C ALA A 280 12.13 -2.60 2.42
N VAL A 281 11.41 -1.92 1.52
CA VAL A 281 11.97 -0.83 0.71
C VAL A 281 12.34 0.37 1.58
N TRP A 282 11.45 0.81 2.48
CA TRP A 282 11.76 1.92 3.39
C TRP A 282 13.00 1.61 4.22
N GLY A 283 13.05 0.43 4.86
CA GLY A 283 14.18 0.03 5.69
C GLY A 283 15.49 -0.08 4.91
N GLY A 284 15.46 -0.65 3.71
CA GLY A 284 16.64 -0.75 2.83
C GLY A 284 17.14 0.62 2.37
N LEU A 285 16.26 1.52 1.96
CA LEU A 285 16.62 2.89 1.54
C LEU A 285 17.11 3.74 2.72
N GLU A 286 16.50 3.59 3.89
CA GLU A 286 16.93 4.29 5.10
C GLU A 286 18.33 3.84 5.52
N TRP A 287 18.59 2.52 5.51
CA TRP A 287 19.92 1.98 5.75
C TRP A 287 20.95 2.54 4.75
N ALA A 288 20.58 2.56 3.46
CA ALA A 288 21.45 3.07 2.40
C ALA A 288 21.79 4.56 2.58
N ARG A 289 20.84 5.38 3.03
CA ARG A 289 21.07 6.81 3.32
C ARG A 289 21.98 7.02 4.52
N GLN A 290 21.80 6.22 5.58
CA GLN A 290 22.60 6.33 6.82
C GLN A 290 24.02 5.84 6.66
N ASN A 291 24.24 4.75 5.89
CA ASN A 291 25.54 4.09 5.78
C ASN A 291 26.28 4.42 4.47
N GLY A 292 25.58 4.94 3.47
CA GLY A 292 26.09 5.23 2.15
C GLY A 292 26.27 3.97 1.29
N LEU A 293 25.66 3.96 0.09
CA LEU A 293 25.98 2.97 -0.95
C LEU A 293 26.96 3.61 -1.94
N GLY A 294 28.07 2.91 -2.20
CA GLY A 294 29.03 3.30 -3.24
C GLY A 294 28.47 3.06 -4.65
N GLU A 295 29.08 3.66 -5.66
CA GLU A 295 28.65 3.55 -7.06
C GLU A 295 28.64 2.11 -7.59
N ASN A 296 29.51 1.25 -7.04
CA ASN A 296 29.63 -0.15 -7.42
C ASN A 296 28.74 -1.09 -6.57
N ASP A 297 28.06 -0.57 -5.55
CA ASP A 297 27.20 -1.39 -4.70
C ASP A 297 25.89 -1.74 -5.38
N VAL A 298 25.45 -2.97 -5.18
CA VAL A 298 24.17 -3.50 -5.67
C VAL A 298 23.39 -4.01 -4.47
N MET A 299 22.32 -3.31 -4.15
CA MET A 299 21.37 -3.71 -3.10
C MET A 299 20.17 -4.42 -3.72
N VAL A 300 19.80 -5.58 -3.19
CA VAL A 300 18.61 -6.32 -3.58
C VAL A 300 17.64 -6.38 -2.41
N ILE A 301 16.41 -5.91 -2.61
CA ILE A 301 15.33 -5.87 -1.61
C ILE A 301 14.23 -6.85 -2.03
N ILE A 302 13.78 -7.70 -1.12
CA ILE A 302 12.67 -8.62 -1.39
C ILE A 302 11.33 -7.87 -1.29
N LEU A 303 10.47 -8.06 -2.31
CA LEU A 303 9.05 -7.64 -2.30
C LEU A 303 8.17 -8.89 -2.15
N PRO A 304 7.72 -9.22 -0.93
CA PRO A 304 7.15 -10.53 -0.63
C PRO A 304 5.84 -10.86 -1.32
N ASP A 305 4.93 -9.88 -1.53
CA ASP A 305 3.59 -10.18 -2.02
C ASP A 305 2.92 -9.02 -2.79
N SER A 306 1.74 -9.33 -3.36
CA SER A 306 0.93 -8.42 -4.18
C SER A 306 0.05 -7.51 -3.33
N GLY A 307 -0.19 -6.29 -3.84
CA GLY A 307 -1.13 -5.30 -3.30
C GLY A 307 -2.60 -5.71 -3.39
N THR A 308 -2.96 -6.71 -4.21
CA THR A 308 -4.35 -7.14 -4.42
C THR A 308 -5.07 -7.57 -3.14
N ARG A 309 -4.32 -7.99 -2.12
CA ARG A 309 -4.83 -8.44 -0.82
C ARG A 309 -5.04 -7.31 0.19
N TYR A 310 -4.73 -6.06 -0.19
CA TYR A 310 -4.69 -4.90 0.70
C TYR A 310 -5.48 -3.72 0.15
N VAL A 311 -6.33 -3.95 -0.87
CA VAL A 311 -7.11 -2.89 -1.54
C VAL A 311 -8.08 -2.22 -0.57
N SER A 312 -8.71 -2.98 0.33
CA SER A 312 -9.61 -2.47 1.36
C SER A 312 -8.91 -1.85 2.58
N LYS A 313 -7.57 -1.94 2.66
CA LYS A 313 -6.74 -1.43 3.76
C LYS A 313 -5.77 -0.35 3.26
N ILE A 314 -4.52 -0.71 2.95
CA ILE A 314 -3.43 0.21 2.60
C ILE A 314 -3.76 1.12 1.40
N TYR A 315 -4.55 0.62 0.45
CA TYR A 315 -4.96 1.38 -0.74
C TYR A 315 -6.30 2.10 -0.59
N ASN A 316 -6.99 1.95 0.55
CA ASN A 316 -8.20 2.68 0.90
C ASN A 316 -7.83 3.90 1.75
N ASP A 317 -8.20 5.10 1.28
CA ASP A 317 -7.86 6.35 1.98
C ASP A 317 -8.57 6.45 3.33
N ASP A 318 -9.83 6.00 3.44
CA ASP A 318 -10.57 6.06 4.70
C ASP A 318 -9.93 5.14 5.76
N TRP A 319 -9.49 3.93 5.35
CA TRP A 319 -8.76 3.05 6.25
C TRP A 319 -7.42 3.67 6.71
N MET A 320 -6.68 4.26 5.79
CA MET A 320 -5.39 4.90 6.10
C MET A 320 -5.56 6.08 7.07
N GLN A 321 -6.64 6.86 6.93
CA GLN A 321 -6.94 7.97 7.83
C GLN A 321 -7.41 7.50 9.21
N ASN A 322 -8.34 6.54 9.26
CA ASN A 322 -8.84 5.97 10.50
C ASN A 322 -7.72 5.39 11.37
N ASN A 323 -6.58 5.04 10.75
CA ASN A 323 -5.37 4.60 11.44
C ASN A 323 -4.31 5.72 11.60
N GLY A 324 -4.61 6.97 11.26
CA GLY A 324 -3.69 8.11 11.42
C GLY A 324 -2.49 8.13 10.47
N PHE A 325 -2.54 7.40 9.36
CA PHE A 325 -1.45 7.30 8.38
C PHE A 325 -1.52 8.33 7.26
N LEU A 326 -2.69 8.93 7.05
CA LEU A 326 -2.86 10.08 6.17
C LEU A 326 -3.35 11.26 7.00
N ASP A 327 -2.80 12.44 6.72
CA ASP A 327 -3.31 13.67 7.31
C ASP A 327 -4.71 13.96 6.76
N GLU A 328 -5.61 14.44 7.60
CA GLU A 328 -6.97 14.82 7.22
C GLU A 328 -6.98 15.85 6.07
N SER A 329 -5.89 16.65 5.92
CA SER A 329 -5.74 17.61 4.83
C SER A 329 -5.75 17.00 3.44
N SER A 330 -5.34 15.74 3.29
CA SER A 330 -5.32 15.05 1.99
C SER A 330 -6.69 14.59 1.52
N ASN A 331 -7.73 14.67 2.37
CA ASN A 331 -9.07 14.17 2.06
C ASN A 331 -10.18 15.22 2.02
N LEU A 332 -9.87 16.49 2.25
CA LEU A 332 -10.87 17.51 2.02
C LEU A 332 -11.43 17.39 0.61
N ARG A 333 -12.74 17.28 0.54
CA ARG A 333 -13.50 17.24 -0.70
C ARG A 333 -14.21 18.58 -0.92
N ALA A 334 -14.69 18.82 -2.12
CA ALA A 334 -15.46 20.02 -2.41
C ALA A 334 -16.60 20.26 -1.40
N LYS A 335 -17.32 19.21 -0.99
CA LYS A 335 -18.41 19.30 0.01
C LYS A 335 -17.93 19.81 1.37
N ASP A 336 -16.73 19.40 1.83
CA ASP A 336 -16.19 19.78 3.13
C ASP A 336 -15.81 21.27 3.13
N ILE A 337 -15.23 21.73 2.01
CA ILE A 337 -14.89 23.15 1.80
C ILE A 337 -16.15 24.01 1.73
N LEU A 338 -17.18 23.53 1.04
CA LEU A 338 -18.49 24.23 0.98
C LEU A 338 -19.16 24.28 2.34
N PHE A 339 -19.11 23.21 3.12
CA PHE A 339 -19.64 23.18 4.49
C PHE A 339 -18.94 24.22 5.38
N ALA A 340 -17.62 24.31 5.33
CA ALA A 340 -16.84 25.33 6.04
C ALA A 340 -17.18 26.76 5.56
N LYS A 341 -17.64 26.92 4.32
CA LYS A 341 -18.07 28.18 3.71
C LYS A 341 -19.52 28.55 4.05
N ALA A 342 -20.42 27.59 4.32
CA ALA A 342 -21.85 27.77 4.43
C ALA A 342 -22.32 28.79 5.53
N GLY A 343 -21.45 29.08 6.50
CA GLY A 343 -21.74 30.15 7.51
C GLY A 343 -21.41 31.57 7.04
N ARG A 344 -20.90 31.77 5.79
CA ARG A 344 -20.27 33.04 5.38
C ARG A 344 -20.90 33.73 4.18
N ARG A 345 -21.56 33.02 3.27
CA ARG A 345 -22.19 33.63 2.07
C ARG A 345 -23.47 32.89 1.67
N ASN A 346 -24.44 33.66 1.21
CA ASN A 346 -25.68 33.20 0.62
C ASN A 346 -25.42 32.64 -0.80
N SER A 347 -26.43 31.98 -1.40
CA SER A 347 -26.54 31.37 -2.71
C SER A 347 -25.59 31.90 -3.81
N LEU A 348 -25.28 31.05 -4.78
CA LEU A 348 -24.45 31.40 -5.95
C LEU A 348 -25.03 32.67 -6.62
N VAL A 349 -24.22 33.73 -6.71
CA VAL A 349 -24.53 34.94 -7.45
C VAL A 349 -24.20 34.69 -8.92
N THR A 350 -25.11 35.00 -9.82
CA THR A 350 -24.94 34.87 -11.27
C THR A 350 -25.45 36.13 -11.98
N VAL A 351 -25.01 36.36 -13.21
CA VAL A 351 -25.56 37.40 -14.09
C VAL A 351 -26.04 36.71 -15.39
N ASP A 352 -27.09 37.30 -16.01
CA ASP A 352 -27.61 36.82 -17.26
C ASP A 352 -26.69 37.26 -18.43
N HIS A 353 -26.57 36.47 -19.45
CA HIS A 353 -25.71 36.75 -20.63
C HIS A 353 -26.14 38.04 -21.37
N SER A 354 -27.39 38.43 -21.22
CA SER A 354 -27.99 39.65 -21.83
C SER A 354 -27.85 40.88 -20.93
N ASP A 355 -27.47 40.72 -19.64
CA ASP A 355 -27.24 41.84 -18.74
C ASP A 355 -26.12 42.73 -19.27
N THR A 356 -26.15 44.03 -18.97
CA THR A 356 -25.08 44.95 -19.32
C THR A 356 -23.86 44.73 -18.43
N LEU A 357 -22.67 45.03 -18.94
CA LEU A 357 -21.45 44.96 -18.16
C LEU A 357 -21.53 45.86 -16.90
N ASN A 358 -22.19 47.03 -17.00
CA ASN A 358 -22.39 47.93 -15.88
C ASN A 358 -23.23 47.30 -14.77
N TYR A 359 -24.29 46.54 -15.12
CA TYR A 359 -25.07 45.77 -14.17
C TYR A 359 -24.22 44.67 -13.48
N ALA A 360 -23.44 43.91 -14.27
CA ALA A 360 -22.55 42.90 -13.73
C ALA A 360 -21.54 43.48 -12.73
N ILE A 361 -20.92 44.63 -13.04
CA ILE A 361 -20.01 45.35 -12.13
C ILE A 361 -20.71 45.72 -10.82
N THR A 362 -21.96 46.23 -10.90
CA THR A 362 -22.72 46.59 -9.72
C THR A 362 -22.99 45.38 -8.84
N ILE A 363 -23.45 44.24 -9.43
CA ILE A 363 -23.72 42.99 -8.71
C ILE A 363 -22.46 42.45 -8.05
N MET A 364 -21.31 42.48 -8.77
CA MET A 364 -20.03 42.03 -8.23
C MET A 364 -19.58 42.89 -7.06
N GLY A 365 -19.73 44.23 -7.15
CA GLY A 365 -19.40 45.17 -6.07
C GLY A 365 -20.29 45.01 -4.84
N GLU A 366 -21.61 44.89 -5.02
CA GLU A 366 -22.58 44.73 -3.91
C GLU A 366 -22.36 43.41 -3.14
N ASN A 367 -21.86 42.37 -3.81
CA ASN A 367 -21.61 41.07 -3.19
C ASN A 367 -20.15 40.86 -2.79
N ASP A 368 -19.27 41.85 -2.97
CA ASP A 368 -17.82 41.76 -2.70
C ASP A 368 -17.18 40.50 -3.34
N ILE A 369 -17.44 40.31 -4.64
CA ILE A 369 -16.92 39.18 -5.43
C ILE A 369 -16.14 39.69 -6.64
N SER A 370 -15.07 39.00 -6.96
CA SER A 370 -14.17 39.32 -8.09
C SER A 370 -14.41 38.46 -9.33
N GLN A 371 -15.36 37.53 -9.26
CA GLN A 371 -15.76 36.67 -10.37
C GLN A 371 -17.21 36.22 -10.23
N VAL A 372 -17.90 36.03 -11.36
CA VAL A 372 -19.30 35.63 -11.42
C VAL A 372 -19.56 34.71 -12.60
N PRO A 373 -20.30 33.59 -12.41
CA PRO A 373 -20.80 32.79 -13.53
C PRO A 373 -21.85 33.55 -14.33
N VAL A 374 -21.83 33.36 -15.64
CA VAL A 374 -22.80 33.92 -16.58
C VAL A 374 -23.77 32.82 -16.96
N VAL A 375 -25.07 33.10 -16.86
CA VAL A 375 -26.14 32.16 -17.22
C VAL A 375 -26.85 32.59 -18.50
N LYS A 376 -27.32 31.57 -19.25
CA LYS A 376 -28.19 31.71 -20.41
C LYS A 376 -29.26 30.61 -20.36
N ASP A 377 -30.51 30.98 -20.44
CA ASP A 377 -31.65 30.05 -20.41
C ASP A 377 -31.60 29.08 -19.21
N GLY A 378 -31.14 29.56 -18.04
CA GLY A 378 -30.97 28.76 -16.82
C GLY A 378 -29.73 27.84 -16.76
N HIS A 379 -28.85 27.88 -17.76
CA HIS A 379 -27.60 27.09 -17.82
C HIS A 379 -26.37 27.98 -17.73
N ILE A 380 -25.29 27.43 -17.16
CA ILE A 380 -24.00 28.14 -17.10
C ILE A 380 -23.45 28.23 -18.53
N ALA A 381 -23.32 29.46 -19.04
CA ALA A 381 -22.88 29.76 -20.41
C ALA A 381 -21.47 30.33 -20.46
N GLY A 382 -21.00 30.98 -19.38
CA GLY A 382 -19.72 31.63 -19.33
C GLY A 382 -19.30 32.03 -17.94
N SER A 383 -18.27 32.86 -17.86
CA SER A 383 -17.75 33.46 -16.66
C SER A 383 -17.26 34.89 -16.91
N LEU A 384 -17.29 35.72 -15.88
CA LEU A 384 -16.79 37.06 -15.90
C LEU A 384 -15.92 37.32 -14.67
N THR A 385 -14.76 37.96 -14.85
CA THR A 385 -13.84 38.32 -13.78
C THR A 385 -13.55 39.82 -13.82
N ASP A 386 -13.18 40.40 -12.65
CA ASP A 386 -12.75 41.80 -12.59
C ASP A 386 -11.54 42.09 -13.49
N SER A 387 -10.59 41.16 -13.61
CA SER A 387 -9.46 41.29 -14.53
C SER A 387 -9.89 41.39 -15.98
N ARG A 388 -10.90 40.57 -16.38
CA ARG A 388 -11.48 40.60 -17.73
C ARG A 388 -12.22 41.90 -17.98
N ILE A 389 -13.02 42.36 -17.02
CA ILE A 389 -13.75 43.61 -17.04
C ILE A 389 -12.77 44.76 -17.21
N LEU A 390 -11.73 44.82 -16.36
CA LEU A 390 -10.72 45.89 -16.41
C LEU A 390 -10.04 45.99 -17.78
N ALA A 391 -9.59 44.84 -18.31
CA ALA A 391 -8.93 44.81 -19.64
C ALA A 391 -9.84 45.39 -20.73
N ARG A 392 -11.12 45.01 -20.76
CA ARG A 392 -12.07 45.49 -21.77
C ARG A 392 -12.45 46.95 -21.63
N LEU A 393 -12.62 47.44 -20.41
CA LEU A 393 -12.89 48.85 -20.14
C LEU A 393 -11.68 49.76 -20.46
N MET A 394 -10.44 49.27 -20.28
CA MET A 394 -9.23 50.00 -20.69
C MET A 394 -9.11 50.08 -22.22
N GLU A 395 -9.55 49.06 -22.94
CA GLU A 395 -9.58 49.07 -24.41
C GLU A 395 -10.67 50.03 -24.94
N ASN A 396 -11.87 49.96 -24.33
CA ASN A 396 -13.02 50.78 -24.73
C ASN A 396 -13.98 51.04 -23.53
N PRO A 397 -14.00 52.24 -22.95
CA PRO A 397 -14.91 52.58 -21.84
C PRO A 397 -16.41 52.46 -22.17
N GLN A 398 -16.82 52.50 -23.44
CA GLN A 398 -18.23 52.33 -23.85
C GLN A 398 -18.74 50.89 -23.68
N MET A 399 -17.83 49.91 -23.48
CA MET A 399 -18.21 48.51 -23.22
C MET A 399 -19.12 48.34 -22.00
N ARG A 400 -19.26 49.35 -21.15
CA ARG A 400 -20.21 49.33 -20.00
C ARG A 400 -21.63 49.00 -20.40
N GLU A 401 -22.09 49.54 -21.53
CA GLU A 401 -23.45 49.41 -22.02
C GLU A 401 -23.66 48.17 -22.88
N HIS A 402 -22.60 47.39 -23.16
CA HIS A 402 -22.67 46.17 -23.95
C HIS A 402 -23.07 44.97 -23.09
N PRO A 403 -23.77 44.00 -23.69
CA PRO A 403 -24.16 42.76 -22.99
C PRO A 403 -22.93 41.94 -22.57
N VAL A 404 -23.04 41.27 -21.42
CA VAL A 404 -21.99 40.42 -20.85
C VAL A 404 -21.56 39.33 -21.84
N SER A 405 -22.46 38.85 -22.68
CA SER A 405 -22.18 37.84 -23.72
C SER A 405 -21.08 38.22 -24.71
N GLU A 406 -20.81 39.52 -24.93
CA GLU A 406 -19.74 39.98 -25.82
C GLU A 406 -18.35 39.99 -25.15
N ILE A 407 -18.31 39.84 -23.82
CA ILE A 407 -17.12 40.09 -22.99
C ILE A 407 -16.71 38.84 -22.21
N MET A 408 -17.67 37.99 -21.85
CA MET A 408 -17.47 36.83 -21.02
C MET A 408 -16.43 35.86 -21.61
N ASP A 409 -15.77 35.15 -20.72
CA ASP A 409 -14.94 33.98 -21.05
C ASP A 409 -15.78 32.68 -21.00
N GLY A 410 -15.18 31.56 -21.36
CA GLY A 410 -15.82 30.25 -21.19
C GLY A 410 -16.20 29.97 -19.73
N PRO A 411 -17.07 28.98 -19.49
CA PRO A 411 -17.54 28.68 -18.15
C PRO A 411 -16.41 28.19 -17.24
N PHE A 412 -16.52 28.45 -15.94
CA PHE A 412 -15.63 27.84 -14.95
C PHE A 412 -15.74 26.32 -15.00
N PRO A 413 -14.64 25.58 -14.73
CA PRO A 413 -14.69 24.11 -14.62
C PRO A 413 -15.76 23.67 -13.61
N VAL A 414 -16.52 22.62 -13.97
CA VAL A 414 -17.52 22.02 -13.09
C VAL A 414 -16.93 20.76 -12.47
N VAL A 415 -17.07 20.63 -11.16
CA VAL A 415 -16.63 19.47 -10.37
C VAL A 415 -17.77 18.91 -9.54
N THR A 416 -17.64 17.65 -9.10
CA THR A 416 -18.60 17.02 -8.19
C THR A 416 -18.26 17.34 -6.73
N VAL A 417 -19.25 17.20 -5.84
CA VAL A 417 -19.09 17.41 -4.38
C VAL A 417 -18.02 16.51 -3.74
N ASP A 418 -17.72 15.39 -4.36
CA ASP A 418 -16.76 14.41 -3.84
C ASP A 418 -15.33 14.56 -4.40
N LEU A 419 -15.09 15.56 -5.28
CA LEU A 419 -13.75 15.80 -5.80
C LEU A 419 -12.79 16.24 -4.69
N LYS A 420 -11.59 15.65 -4.63
CA LYS A 420 -10.59 15.92 -3.59
C LYS A 420 -9.91 17.28 -3.77
N LEU A 421 -9.50 17.89 -2.65
CA LEU A 421 -8.83 19.19 -2.60
C LEU A 421 -7.60 19.26 -3.51
N ASP A 422 -6.76 18.22 -3.53
CA ASP A 422 -5.56 18.15 -4.36
C ASP A 422 -5.87 18.16 -5.88
N GLN A 423 -7.00 17.60 -6.25
CA GLN A 423 -7.50 17.63 -7.63
C GLN A 423 -8.13 18.98 -7.97
N ILE A 424 -8.91 19.56 -7.04
CA ILE A 424 -9.49 20.89 -7.18
C ILE A 424 -8.38 21.94 -7.32
N SER A 425 -7.34 21.87 -6.50
CA SER A 425 -6.22 22.82 -6.52
C SER A 425 -5.50 22.91 -7.88
N LYS A 426 -5.44 21.79 -8.61
CA LYS A 426 -4.82 21.72 -9.96
C LYS A 426 -5.67 22.38 -11.05
N LEU A 427 -6.94 22.63 -10.80
CA LEU A 427 -7.82 23.32 -11.74
C LEU A 427 -7.65 24.84 -11.69
N PHE A 428 -7.12 25.37 -10.58
CA PHE A 428 -6.84 26.81 -10.45
C PHE A 428 -5.58 27.18 -11.21
N LYS A 429 -5.76 27.88 -12.34
CA LYS A 429 -4.71 28.48 -13.16
C LYS A 429 -4.90 30.00 -13.19
N ASP A 430 -4.01 30.73 -13.81
CA ASP A 430 -4.11 32.20 -13.90
C ASP A 430 -5.42 32.68 -14.53
N GLN A 431 -5.95 31.93 -15.48
CA GLN A 431 -7.23 32.22 -16.16
C GLN A 431 -8.44 31.47 -15.56
N THR A 432 -8.27 30.71 -14.47
CA THR A 432 -9.32 29.93 -13.82
C THR A 432 -9.32 30.23 -12.32
N PRO A 433 -9.88 31.37 -11.88
CA PRO A 433 -9.85 31.79 -10.48
C PRO A 433 -10.86 31.06 -9.61
N ALA A 434 -11.85 30.37 -10.21
CA ALA A 434 -12.90 29.66 -9.51
C ALA A 434 -13.26 28.33 -10.18
N VAL A 435 -13.89 27.44 -9.44
CA VAL A 435 -14.56 26.22 -9.94
C VAL A 435 -15.98 26.17 -9.45
N LEU A 436 -16.88 25.61 -10.26
CA LEU A 436 -18.27 25.35 -9.88
C LEU A 436 -18.41 23.94 -9.33
N VAL A 437 -19.10 23.79 -8.21
CA VAL A 437 -19.39 22.50 -7.60
C VAL A 437 -20.85 22.15 -7.85
N GLN A 438 -21.10 21.10 -8.60
CA GLN A 438 -22.45 20.61 -8.86
C GLN A 438 -22.96 19.79 -7.68
N GLN A 439 -24.05 20.21 -7.08
CA GLN A 439 -24.77 19.52 -6.03
C GLN A 439 -25.60 18.36 -6.59
N THR A 440 -25.97 17.42 -5.72
CA THR A 440 -26.79 16.25 -6.09
C THR A 440 -28.20 16.60 -6.57
N ASP A 441 -28.69 17.78 -6.22
CA ASP A 441 -29.99 18.34 -6.65
C ASP A 441 -29.90 19.18 -7.93
N GLY A 442 -28.72 19.21 -8.58
CA GLY A 442 -28.47 19.95 -9.81
C GLY A 442 -28.10 21.42 -9.65
N ARG A 443 -28.14 21.98 -8.42
CA ARG A 443 -27.66 23.33 -8.14
C ARG A 443 -26.16 23.42 -8.20
N TYR A 444 -25.64 24.63 -8.35
CA TYR A 444 -24.21 24.90 -8.37
C TYR A 444 -23.83 25.80 -7.16
N ASP A 445 -22.65 25.51 -6.61
CA ASP A 445 -21.90 26.40 -5.73
C ASP A 445 -20.58 26.78 -6.36
N ILE A 446 -19.88 27.78 -5.81
CA ILE A 446 -18.60 28.25 -6.31
C ILE A 446 -17.51 28.11 -5.23
N LEU A 447 -16.35 27.60 -5.62
CA LEU A 447 -15.13 27.58 -4.81
C LEU A 447 -14.05 28.42 -5.46
N THR A 448 -13.33 29.15 -4.63
CA THR A 448 -12.21 30.01 -5.00
C THR A 448 -10.91 29.56 -4.30
N LYS A 449 -9.75 30.06 -4.72
CA LYS A 449 -8.47 29.84 -4.02
C LYS A 449 -8.55 30.23 -2.54
N SER A 450 -9.25 31.32 -2.22
CA SER A 450 -9.43 31.80 -0.84
C SER A 450 -10.22 30.81 0.01
N ASP A 451 -11.24 30.14 -0.56
CA ASP A 451 -12.03 29.12 0.16
C ASP A 451 -11.14 27.90 0.50
N LEU A 452 -10.24 27.48 -0.42
CA LEU A 452 -9.31 26.41 -0.16
C LEU A 452 -8.31 26.78 0.95
N ILE A 453 -7.71 27.96 0.86
CA ILE A 453 -6.77 28.45 1.87
C ILE A 453 -7.45 28.51 3.23
N TYR A 454 -8.65 29.06 3.28
CA TYR A 454 -9.43 29.17 4.52
C TYR A 454 -9.68 27.79 5.15
N SER A 455 -10.15 26.84 4.37
CA SER A 455 -10.41 25.47 4.85
C SER A 455 -9.15 24.76 5.36
N LEU A 456 -7.98 25.12 4.87
CA LEU A 456 -6.69 24.59 5.33
C LEU A 456 -6.18 25.24 6.62
N THR A 457 -6.57 26.50 6.89
CA THR A 457 -6.03 27.29 8.00
C THR A 457 -6.94 27.35 9.23
N HIS A 458 -8.25 27.04 9.11
CA HIS A 458 -9.25 27.21 10.18
C HIS A 458 -9.99 25.89 10.52
N ARG A 459 -9.23 24.79 10.65
CA ARG A 459 -9.78 23.44 10.90
C ARG A 459 -10.32 23.20 12.29
N ASP A 460 -9.72 23.81 13.29
CA ASP A 460 -9.99 23.48 14.69
C ASP A 460 -11.39 23.94 15.17
N GLU A 461 -12.10 24.74 14.40
CA GLU A 461 -13.42 25.27 14.76
C GLU A 461 -14.61 24.45 14.21
N THR A 462 -14.38 23.53 13.27
CA THR A 462 -15.45 22.77 12.59
C THR A 462 -15.58 21.31 13.05
N SER A 463 -14.76 20.86 13.99
CA SER A 463 -14.75 19.49 14.54
C SER A 463 -15.37 19.39 15.95
N LYS A 464 -16.30 20.29 16.31
CA LYS A 464 -17.08 20.20 17.56
C LYS A 464 -18.55 19.92 17.30
#